data_36adda1c85c31308a4c9475b18249e1a
#
_entry.id   36adda1c85c31308a4c9475b18249e1a
#
_cell.length_a   1.000
_cell.length_b   1.000
_cell.length_c   1.000
_cell.angle_alpha   90.00
_cell.angle_beta   90.00
_cell.angle_gamma   90.00
#
_symmetry.space_group_name_H-M   'P 1'
#
loop_
_entity.id
_entity.type
_entity.pdbx_description
1 polymer ?
#
loop_
_entity_poly.entity_id
_entity_poly.type
_entity_poly.pdbx_seq_one_letter_code
_entity_poly.pdbx_strand_id
1 'polypeptide(L)'
;MLFRSQGVYQTPLYKMPPSWYAAPSKVRPARAELLQSGALKGLEIAWVEDPVAAAFMQIQGSGKILLDNKKILRLGYAGTNNQTFVSYAQWLIQQKQMTYSQASMQAISSWAKNNPTRVNEMLNVNPRFIFFKVLESTTSIQEGPIGSIGVPLTAGRSIAVDWQSIPRGAPVYISTKDPQTSQPLQRLVFAQDTGSAIVGGVRADYFWGTGDLAGDTAGKMKQTGRMWVILPASMFP
;
A
#
# COMPACT_ATOMS: atom_id res chain seq x y z
N MET A 1 15.19 -21.11 3.18
CA MET A 1 16.45 -20.55 2.65
C MET A 1 16.40 -19.05 2.95
N LEU A 2 17.26 -18.55 3.83
CA LEU A 2 17.32 -17.12 4.15
C LEU A 2 18.02 -16.42 3.00
N PHE A 3 17.30 -15.58 2.27
CA PHE A 3 17.88 -14.70 1.26
C PHE A 3 18.75 -13.67 2.00
N ARG A 4 20.05 -13.79 1.91
CA ARG A 4 20.99 -12.83 2.50
C ARG A 4 21.16 -11.65 1.56
N SER A 5 21.41 -10.45 2.13
CA SER A 5 21.79 -9.29 1.34
C SER A 5 23.09 -9.59 0.56
N GLN A 6 23.02 -9.46 -0.76
CA GLN A 6 24.18 -9.60 -1.63
C GLN A 6 24.16 -8.49 -2.67
N GLY A 7 25.31 -7.88 -2.93
CA GLY A 7 25.45 -6.85 -3.96
C GLY A 7 24.49 -5.66 -3.73
N VAL A 8 23.59 -5.43 -4.69
CA VAL A 8 22.64 -4.31 -4.71
C VAL A 8 21.42 -4.51 -3.79
N TYR A 9 21.12 -5.75 -3.37
CA TYR A 9 19.97 -6.07 -2.55
C TYR A 9 20.24 -5.77 -1.06
N GLN A 10 20.02 -4.54 -0.64
CA GLN A 10 20.37 -4.06 0.71
C GLN A 10 19.15 -3.71 1.57
N THR A 11 17.95 -3.68 1.00
CA THR A 11 16.73 -3.28 1.71
C THR A 11 15.91 -4.50 2.12
N PRO A 12 15.83 -4.84 3.41
CA PRO A 12 15.09 -6.00 3.88
C PRO A 12 13.59 -5.71 4.02
N LEU A 13 12.80 -6.73 3.74
CA LEU A 13 11.38 -6.80 4.04
C LEU A 13 11.16 -7.81 5.15
N TYR A 14 10.36 -7.47 6.16
CA TYR A 14 10.32 -8.20 7.42
C TYR A 14 8.96 -8.84 7.71
N LYS A 15 9.01 -9.99 8.39
CA LYS A 15 7.88 -10.54 9.14
C LYS A 15 7.63 -9.69 10.38
N MET A 16 6.38 -9.70 10.86
CA MET A 16 6.07 -9.12 12.17
C MET A 16 6.71 -9.99 13.28
N PRO A 17 7.32 -9.36 14.31
CA PRO A 17 7.83 -10.10 15.46
C PRO A 17 6.72 -10.95 16.10
N PRO A 18 6.95 -12.26 16.38
CA PRO A 18 5.91 -13.14 16.92
C PRO A 18 5.28 -12.63 18.22
N SER A 19 6.06 -12.02 19.10
CA SER A 19 5.57 -11.44 20.36
C SER A 19 4.58 -10.29 20.19
N TRP A 20 4.48 -9.69 18.99
CA TRP A 20 3.58 -8.57 18.74
C TRP A 20 2.15 -9.01 18.44
N TYR A 21 1.94 -10.25 18.06
CA TYR A 21 0.60 -10.80 17.82
C TYR A 21 -0.25 -10.84 19.10
N ALA A 22 0.37 -10.96 20.28
CA ALA A 22 -0.33 -10.95 21.57
C ALA A 22 -0.92 -9.57 21.95
N ALA A 23 -0.41 -8.48 21.36
CA ALA A 23 -0.89 -7.11 21.62
C ALA A 23 -0.86 -6.28 20.32
N PRO A 24 -1.76 -6.57 19.38
CA PRO A 24 -1.69 -6.02 18.01
C PRO A 24 -1.93 -4.51 17.94
N SER A 25 -2.64 -3.93 18.90
CA SER A 25 -2.91 -2.48 18.95
C SER A 25 -1.84 -1.67 19.70
N LYS A 26 -0.86 -2.32 20.35
CA LYS A 26 0.19 -1.61 21.11
C LYS A 26 1.08 -0.82 20.15
N VAL A 27 1.33 0.45 20.44
CA VAL A 27 2.31 1.28 19.73
C VAL A 27 3.72 0.75 20.00
N ARG A 28 4.51 0.61 18.96
CA ARG A 28 5.87 0.07 18.98
C ARG A 28 6.86 1.14 18.52
N PRO A 29 8.18 0.90 18.63
CA PRO A 29 9.20 1.86 18.17
C PRO A 29 9.02 2.34 16.73
N ALA A 30 9.48 3.54 16.45
CA ALA A 30 9.41 4.14 15.12
C ALA A 30 10.30 3.39 14.12
N ARG A 31 10.07 3.61 12.81
CA ARG A 31 10.85 3.01 11.72
C ARG A 31 12.36 3.09 11.93
N ALA A 32 12.88 4.28 12.20
CA ALA A 32 14.32 4.49 12.36
C ALA A 32 14.89 3.66 13.51
N GLU A 33 14.21 3.65 14.65
CA GLU A 33 14.59 2.91 15.85
C GLU A 33 14.55 1.39 15.59
N LEU A 34 13.49 0.89 14.96
CA LEU A 34 13.38 -0.53 14.60
C LEU A 34 14.53 -1.01 13.72
N LEU A 35 14.89 -0.21 12.72
CA LEU A 35 15.96 -0.57 11.78
C LEU A 35 17.36 -0.48 12.41
N GLN A 36 17.57 0.45 13.34
CA GLN A 36 18.86 0.66 14.01
C GLN A 36 19.09 -0.29 15.18
N SER A 37 18.05 -0.67 15.91
CA SER A 37 18.16 -1.48 17.13
C SER A 37 18.56 -2.95 16.90
N GLY A 38 18.48 -3.43 15.66
CA GLY A 38 18.65 -4.84 15.35
C GLY A 38 17.51 -5.75 15.82
N ALA A 39 16.41 -5.18 16.33
CA ALA A 39 15.24 -5.94 16.83
C ALA A 39 14.55 -6.79 15.75
N LEU A 40 14.79 -6.50 14.48
CA LEU A 40 14.22 -7.22 13.35
C LEU A 40 15.17 -8.26 12.74
N LYS A 41 16.36 -8.46 13.32
CA LYS A 41 17.33 -9.43 12.83
C LYS A 41 16.76 -10.86 12.90
N GLY A 42 16.84 -11.57 11.77
CA GLY A 42 16.29 -12.94 11.64
C GLY A 42 14.81 -12.98 11.24
N LEU A 43 14.18 -11.83 11.06
CA LEU A 43 12.78 -11.70 10.59
C LEU A 43 12.69 -11.32 9.11
N GLU A 44 13.80 -11.22 8.40
CA GLU A 44 13.86 -10.88 6.99
C GLU A 44 13.16 -11.95 6.15
N ILE A 45 12.30 -11.52 5.23
CA ILE A 45 11.63 -12.40 4.24
C ILE A 45 12.43 -12.41 2.94
N ALA A 46 12.80 -11.23 2.49
CA ALA A 46 13.51 -11.00 1.24
C ALA A 46 14.30 -9.69 1.34
N TRP A 47 15.23 -9.52 0.42
CA TRP A 47 16.01 -8.29 0.27
C TRP A 47 15.76 -7.73 -1.13
N VAL A 48 15.50 -6.43 -1.23
CA VAL A 48 15.25 -5.73 -2.48
C VAL A 48 16.26 -4.62 -2.70
N GLU A 49 16.41 -4.19 -3.95
CA GLU A 49 17.38 -3.17 -4.33
C GLU A 49 16.91 -1.77 -3.93
N ASP A 50 15.66 -1.43 -4.28
CA ASP A 50 15.14 -0.07 -4.15
C ASP A 50 14.41 0.14 -2.80
N PRO A 51 14.97 0.94 -1.88
CA PRO A 51 14.36 1.24 -0.59
C PRO A 51 13.07 2.08 -0.72
N VAL A 52 12.93 2.85 -1.79
CA VAL A 52 11.73 3.66 -2.03
C VAL A 52 10.58 2.78 -2.51
N ALA A 53 10.86 1.83 -3.42
CA ALA A 53 9.89 0.84 -3.84
C ALA A 53 9.43 -0.05 -2.66
N ALA A 54 10.37 -0.45 -1.77
CA ALA A 54 10.05 -1.16 -0.54
C ALA A 54 9.13 -0.33 0.38
N ALA A 55 9.40 0.96 0.53
CA ALA A 55 8.58 1.86 1.33
C ALA A 55 7.18 2.05 0.74
N PHE A 56 7.05 2.16 -0.57
CA PHE A 56 5.74 2.20 -1.24
C PHE A 56 4.98 0.89 -1.07
N MET A 57 5.65 -0.26 -1.17
CA MET A 57 5.01 -1.55 -0.89
C MET A 57 4.51 -1.64 0.56
N GLN A 58 5.23 -1.06 1.53
CA GLN A 58 4.74 -0.93 2.90
C GLN A 58 3.49 -0.03 2.99
N ILE A 59 3.43 1.08 2.26
CA ILE A 59 2.24 1.93 2.22
C ILE A 59 1.04 1.19 1.64
N GLN A 60 1.25 0.40 0.59
CA GLN A 60 0.22 -0.42 -0.06
C GLN A 60 -0.17 -1.67 0.77
N GLY A 61 0.70 -2.13 1.67
CA GLY A 61 0.48 -3.29 2.52
C GLY A 61 0.64 -4.65 1.84
N SER A 62 0.91 -4.69 0.55
CA SER A 62 1.12 -5.93 -0.22
C SER A 62 1.99 -5.69 -1.43
N GLY A 63 2.53 -6.76 -2.01
CA GLY A 63 3.33 -6.67 -3.23
C GLY A 63 3.77 -8.02 -3.78
N LYS A 64 4.38 -7.95 -4.97
CA LYS A 64 5.00 -9.09 -5.64
C LYS A 64 6.49 -8.78 -5.82
N ILE A 65 7.34 -9.74 -5.49
CA ILE A 65 8.79 -9.64 -5.67
C ILE A 65 9.22 -10.70 -6.69
N LEU A 66 9.87 -10.27 -7.75
CA LEU A 66 10.54 -11.18 -8.67
C LEU A 66 11.87 -11.60 -8.04
N LEU A 67 12.03 -12.88 -7.74
CA LEU A 67 13.23 -13.45 -7.20
C LEU A 67 14.26 -13.73 -8.32
N ASP A 68 15.54 -13.86 -7.96
CA ASP A 68 16.64 -14.17 -8.91
C ASP A 68 16.38 -15.45 -9.70
N ASN A 69 15.70 -16.43 -9.11
CA ASN A 69 15.32 -17.69 -9.75
C ASN A 69 14.04 -17.58 -10.61
N LYS A 70 13.62 -16.36 -10.98
CA LYS A 70 12.41 -16.05 -11.76
C LYS A 70 11.08 -16.43 -11.11
N LYS A 71 11.07 -16.90 -9.85
CA LYS A 71 9.84 -17.13 -9.10
C LYS A 71 9.29 -15.84 -8.52
N ILE A 72 7.97 -15.75 -8.44
CA ILE A 72 7.29 -14.61 -7.82
C ILE A 72 6.99 -14.94 -6.36
N LEU A 73 7.51 -14.12 -5.45
CA LEU A 73 7.16 -14.12 -4.05
C LEU A 73 6.02 -13.11 -3.81
N ARG A 74 4.88 -13.59 -3.36
CA ARG A 74 3.74 -12.73 -3.01
C ARG A 74 3.77 -12.40 -1.54
N LEU A 75 3.67 -11.12 -1.22
CA LEU A 75 3.62 -10.62 0.15
C LEU A 75 2.28 -9.95 0.43
N GLY A 76 1.72 -10.25 1.58
CA GLY A 76 0.52 -9.61 2.11
C GLY A 76 0.79 -8.98 3.48
N TYR A 77 -0.10 -8.11 3.90
CA TYR A 77 -0.04 -7.42 5.18
C TYR A 77 -0.06 -8.42 6.35
N ALA A 78 0.87 -8.26 7.30
CA ALA A 78 0.92 -9.03 8.54
C ALA A 78 0.64 -8.20 9.79
N GLY A 79 0.94 -6.90 9.73
CA GLY A 79 0.76 -5.98 10.85
C GLY A 79 1.60 -4.73 10.72
N THR A 80 1.54 -3.89 11.75
CA THR A 80 2.25 -2.61 11.80
C THR A 80 2.79 -2.33 13.21
N ASN A 81 3.72 -1.38 13.30
CA ASN A 81 4.18 -0.83 14.57
C ASN A 81 3.19 0.17 15.22
N ASN A 82 2.02 0.38 14.62
CA ASN A 82 0.96 1.29 15.08
C ASN A 82 1.38 2.76 15.23
N GLN A 83 2.46 3.18 14.60
CA GLN A 83 2.81 4.58 14.49
C GLN A 83 1.93 5.31 13.47
N THR A 84 1.74 6.61 13.65
CA THR A 84 0.99 7.46 12.71
C THR A 84 1.72 7.55 11.38
N PHE A 85 0.97 7.48 10.29
CA PHE A 85 1.53 7.65 8.95
C PHE A 85 1.89 9.12 8.68
N VAL A 86 3.10 9.32 8.16
CA VAL A 86 3.57 10.63 7.65
C VAL A 86 3.90 10.50 6.17
N SER A 87 3.34 11.41 5.36
CA SER A 87 3.47 11.38 3.91
C SER A 87 4.83 11.88 3.44
N TYR A 88 5.52 11.10 2.63
CA TYR A 88 6.75 11.51 1.95
C TYR A 88 6.53 12.72 1.02
N ALA A 89 5.39 12.75 0.31
CA ALA A 89 5.05 13.86 -0.55
C ALA A 89 4.89 15.17 0.24
N GLN A 90 4.18 15.14 1.36
CA GLN A 90 4.02 16.31 2.22
C GLN A 90 5.36 16.83 2.74
N TRP A 91 6.24 15.93 3.17
CA TRP A 91 7.58 16.32 3.60
C TRP A 91 8.37 16.99 2.46
N LEU A 92 8.38 16.41 1.25
CA LEU A 92 9.06 16.98 0.09
C LEU A 92 8.50 18.37 -0.29
N ILE A 93 7.19 18.57 -0.16
CA ILE A 93 6.56 19.87 -0.39
C ILE A 93 7.00 20.87 0.67
N GLN A 94 7.04 20.50 1.95
CA GLN A 94 7.53 21.36 3.04
C GLN A 94 9.01 21.72 2.86
N GLN A 95 9.81 20.79 2.32
CA GLN A 95 11.21 21.01 1.97
C GLN A 95 11.40 21.80 0.66
N LYS A 96 10.33 22.27 0.01
CA LYS A 96 10.34 22.97 -1.29
C LYS A 96 11.00 22.16 -2.43
N GLN A 97 11.00 20.83 -2.31
CA GLN A 97 11.57 19.91 -3.30
C GLN A 97 10.53 19.48 -4.35
N MET A 98 9.25 19.75 -4.09
CA MET A 98 8.14 19.32 -4.92
C MET A 98 6.95 20.24 -4.69
N THR A 99 6.10 20.43 -5.69
CA THR A 99 4.81 21.11 -5.55
C THR A 99 3.69 20.08 -5.32
N TYR A 100 2.55 20.53 -4.80
CA TYR A 100 1.38 19.66 -4.61
C TYR A 100 0.89 19.05 -5.94
N SER A 101 0.94 19.79 -7.03
CA SER A 101 0.53 19.29 -8.35
C SER A 101 1.45 18.23 -8.92
N GLN A 102 2.72 18.21 -8.53
CA GLN A 102 3.73 17.24 -8.95
C GLN A 102 3.71 15.98 -8.09
N ALA A 103 3.04 16.00 -6.91
CA ALA A 103 3.09 14.91 -5.95
C ALA A 103 2.53 13.61 -6.54
N SER A 104 3.41 12.65 -6.79
CA SER A 104 3.09 11.30 -7.27
C SER A 104 4.17 10.32 -6.80
N MET A 105 3.88 9.02 -6.82
CA MET A 105 4.89 7.99 -6.52
C MET A 105 6.09 8.09 -7.44
N GLN A 106 5.85 8.32 -8.73
CA GLN A 106 6.89 8.46 -9.75
C GLN A 106 7.80 9.67 -9.48
N ALA A 107 7.20 10.81 -9.09
CA ALA A 107 7.97 12.01 -8.76
C ALA A 107 8.83 11.82 -7.50
N ILE A 108 8.31 11.14 -6.47
CA ILE A 108 9.07 10.81 -5.26
C ILE A 108 10.23 9.87 -5.60
N SER A 109 9.99 8.84 -6.41
CA SER A 109 11.05 7.91 -6.86
C SER A 109 12.12 8.62 -7.68
N SER A 110 11.73 9.54 -8.57
CA SER A 110 12.66 10.35 -9.35
C SER A 110 13.49 11.30 -8.48
N TRP A 111 12.84 11.93 -7.49
CA TRP A 111 13.56 12.76 -6.52
C TRP A 111 14.59 11.94 -5.73
N ALA A 112 14.22 10.75 -5.26
CA ALA A 112 15.12 9.88 -4.52
C ALA A 112 16.35 9.46 -5.34
N LYS A 113 16.17 9.13 -6.63
CA LYS A 113 17.28 8.81 -7.54
C LYS A 113 18.25 9.98 -7.72
N ASN A 114 17.72 11.20 -7.74
CA ASN A 114 18.52 12.43 -7.88
C ASN A 114 19.12 12.92 -6.55
N ASN A 115 18.69 12.38 -5.41
CA ASN A 115 19.12 12.76 -4.06
C ASN A 115 19.48 11.54 -3.21
N PRO A 116 20.40 10.65 -3.63
CA PRO A 116 20.64 9.35 -3.00
C PRO A 116 21.07 9.48 -1.53
N THR A 117 21.80 10.53 -1.17
CA THR A 117 22.26 10.78 0.20
C THR A 117 21.13 11.21 1.16
N ARG A 118 19.99 11.68 0.63
CA ARG A 118 18.85 12.14 1.41
C ARG A 118 17.69 11.12 1.47
N VAL A 119 17.82 9.98 0.81
CA VAL A 119 16.76 8.94 0.77
C VAL A 119 16.43 8.47 2.18
N ASN A 120 17.42 8.19 3.01
CA ASN A 120 17.18 7.74 4.38
C ASN A 120 16.52 8.83 5.26
N GLU A 121 16.87 10.11 5.04
CA GLU A 121 16.20 11.24 5.69
C GLU A 121 14.70 11.21 5.35
N MET A 122 14.36 11.13 4.06
CA MET A 122 12.98 11.06 3.58
C MET A 122 12.23 9.84 4.15
N LEU A 123 12.83 8.66 4.09
CA LEU A 123 12.16 7.43 4.54
C LEU A 123 11.89 7.43 6.05
N ASN A 124 12.75 8.06 6.84
CA ASN A 124 12.64 8.10 8.30
C ASN A 124 11.63 9.15 8.81
N VAL A 125 11.12 10.06 7.97
CA VAL A 125 10.03 10.96 8.39
C VAL A 125 8.73 10.22 8.64
N ASN A 126 8.54 9.06 7.99
CA ASN A 126 7.40 8.21 8.26
C ASN A 126 7.76 7.20 9.37
N PRO A 127 7.30 7.40 10.62
CA PRO A 127 7.61 6.49 11.73
C PRO A 127 6.89 5.15 11.59
N ARG A 128 5.85 5.06 10.75
CA ARG A 128 5.08 3.84 10.54
C ARG A 128 5.90 2.79 9.79
N PHE A 129 5.80 1.55 10.27
CA PHE A 129 6.45 0.38 9.68
C PHE A 129 5.43 -0.72 9.46
N ILE A 130 5.40 -1.30 8.26
CA ILE A 130 4.52 -2.40 7.88
C ILE A 130 5.33 -3.67 7.75
N PHE A 131 4.79 -4.74 8.31
CA PHE A 131 5.33 -6.10 8.25
C PHE A 131 4.52 -6.94 7.28
N PHE A 132 5.18 -7.94 6.70
CA PHE A 132 4.59 -8.79 5.69
C PHE A 132 4.51 -10.24 6.12
N LYS A 133 3.63 -10.98 5.48
CA LYS A 133 3.58 -12.44 5.46
C LYS A 133 3.69 -12.93 4.03
N VAL A 134 4.34 -14.07 3.84
CA VAL A 134 4.35 -14.76 2.56
C VAL A 134 2.96 -15.34 2.32
N LEU A 135 2.40 -15.05 1.17
CA LEU A 135 1.15 -15.64 0.71
C LEU A 135 1.47 -16.91 -0.08
N GLU A 136 0.66 -17.94 0.11
CA GLU A 136 0.78 -19.16 -0.68
C GLU A 136 0.67 -18.84 -2.17
N SER A 137 1.42 -19.57 -2.97
CA SER A 137 1.38 -19.44 -4.43
C SER A 137 0.03 -19.94 -4.91
N THR A 138 -0.82 -19.05 -5.38
CA THR A 138 -2.00 -19.44 -6.15
C THR A 138 -1.60 -19.66 -7.60
N THR A 139 -2.29 -20.57 -8.28
CA THR A 139 -2.04 -20.92 -9.68
C THR A 139 -2.35 -19.76 -10.65
N SER A 140 -3.03 -18.71 -10.20
CA SER A 140 -3.41 -17.56 -11.01
C SER A 140 -2.47 -16.37 -10.80
N ILE A 141 -1.70 -16.03 -11.82
CA ILE A 141 -0.88 -14.80 -11.89
C ILE A 141 -1.76 -13.54 -11.86
N GLN A 142 -3.04 -13.66 -12.19
CA GLN A 142 -4.00 -12.56 -12.32
C GLN A 142 -4.68 -12.17 -11.02
N GLU A 143 -4.57 -12.97 -9.94
CA GLU A 143 -5.19 -12.61 -8.67
C GLU A 143 -4.53 -11.37 -8.07
N GLY A 144 -5.37 -10.42 -7.68
CA GLY A 144 -4.97 -9.24 -6.93
C GLY A 144 -4.46 -9.56 -5.52
N PRO A 145 -4.02 -8.56 -4.78
CA PRO A 145 -3.68 -8.70 -3.37
C PRO A 145 -4.92 -9.10 -2.57
N ILE A 146 -4.70 -9.74 -1.42
CA ILE A 146 -5.80 -10.04 -0.49
C ILE A 146 -6.21 -8.74 0.20
N GLY A 147 -7.47 -8.35 0.01
CA GLY A 147 -8.07 -7.21 0.68
C GLY A 147 -8.35 -7.48 2.16
N SER A 148 -8.75 -6.45 2.88
CA SER A 148 -8.95 -6.49 4.34
C SER A 148 -10.11 -7.38 4.78
N ILE A 149 -11.00 -7.78 3.87
CA ILE A 149 -12.05 -8.78 4.15
C ILE A 149 -11.61 -10.22 3.85
N GLY A 150 -10.32 -10.43 3.52
CA GLY A 150 -9.75 -11.76 3.31
C GLY A 150 -9.94 -12.36 1.92
N VAL A 151 -10.43 -11.59 0.94
CA VAL A 151 -10.61 -12.04 -0.44
C VAL A 151 -9.68 -11.32 -1.40
N PRO A 152 -9.29 -11.92 -2.54
CA PRO A 152 -8.50 -11.24 -3.56
C PRO A 152 -9.25 -10.04 -4.14
N LEU A 153 -8.54 -8.93 -4.31
CA LEU A 153 -9.07 -7.76 -5.01
C LEU A 153 -9.15 -8.03 -6.51
N THR A 154 -10.24 -7.59 -7.11
CA THR A 154 -10.46 -7.70 -8.56
C THR A 154 -10.24 -6.34 -9.22
N ALA A 155 -9.35 -6.29 -10.22
CA ALA A 155 -9.07 -5.07 -10.97
C ALA A 155 -10.35 -4.46 -11.55
N GLY A 156 -10.54 -3.18 -11.32
CA GLY A 156 -11.72 -2.47 -11.80
C GLY A 156 -13.04 -2.82 -11.08
N ARG A 157 -13.01 -3.61 -10.00
CA ARG A 157 -14.20 -4.03 -9.25
C ARG A 157 -14.07 -3.90 -7.74
N SER A 158 -12.90 -3.65 -7.22
CA SER A 158 -12.65 -3.51 -5.78
C SER A 158 -12.27 -2.09 -5.44
N ILE A 159 -12.75 -1.62 -4.29
CA ILE A 159 -12.38 -0.33 -3.71
C ILE A 159 -11.98 -0.51 -2.25
N ALA A 160 -11.07 0.35 -1.79
CA ALA A 160 -10.78 0.54 -0.38
C ALA A 160 -11.56 1.75 0.14
N VAL A 161 -12.19 1.60 1.30
CA VAL A 161 -13.10 2.60 1.90
C VAL A 161 -12.86 2.72 3.40
N ASP A 162 -13.45 3.75 4.00
CA ASP A 162 -13.59 3.86 5.46
C ASP A 162 -14.75 2.98 5.94
N TRP A 163 -14.42 1.92 6.69
CA TRP A 163 -15.43 0.99 7.22
C TRP A 163 -16.32 1.55 8.33
N GLN A 164 -15.99 2.69 8.86
CA GLN A 164 -16.89 3.40 9.77
C GLN A 164 -18.07 4.04 9.01
N SER A 165 -17.87 4.30 7.73
CA SER A 165 -18.85 4.98 6.87
C SER A 165 -19.52 4.04 5.86
N ILE A 166 -18.80 3.04 5.35
CA ILE A 166 -19.29 2.12 4.31
C ILE A 166 -19.11 0.68 4.79
N PRO A 167 -20.19 -0.13 4.83
CA PRO A 167 -20.10 -1.52 5.32
C PRO A 167 -19.12 -2.37 4.50
N ARG A 168 -18.43 -3.27 5.18
CA ARG A 168 -17.50 -4.23 4.57
C ARG A 168 -18.23 -5.11 3.55
N GLY A 169 -17.65 -5.24 2.36
CA GLY A 169 -18.20 -6.03 1.28
C GLY A 169 -19.40 -5.42 0.58
N ALA A 170 -19.86 -4.23 1.01
CA ALA A 170 -21.01 -3.58 0.40
C ALA A 170 -20.77 -3.32 -1.10
N PRO A 171 -21.79 -3.57 -1.96
CA PRO A 171 -21.77 -3.11 -3.33
C PRO A 171 -21.94 -1.59 -3.35
N VAL A 172 -21.10 -0.93 -4.15
CA VAL A 172 -21.06 0.52 -4.30
C VAL A 172 -21.09 0.85 -5.79
N TYR A 173 -22.03 1.67 -6.21
CA TYR A 173 -21.97 2.25 -7.55
C TYR A 173 -21.15 3.52 -7.51
N ILE A 174 -20.13 3.60 -8.36
CA ILE A 174 -19.30 4.79 -8.50
C ILE A 174 -19.58 5.48 -9.85
N SER A 175 -19.54 6.81 -9.85
CA SER A 175 -19.59 7.64 -11.04
C SER A 175 -18.52 8.72 -10.94
N THR A 176 -17.48 8.59 -11.74
CA THR A 176 -16.31 9.48 -11.82
C THR A 176 -15.78 9.51 -13.25
N LYS A 177 -14.54 9.89 -13.44
CA LYS A 177 -13.84 9.89 -14.74
C LYS A 177 -12.58 9.04 -14.68
N ASP A 178 -12.27 8.41 -15.79
CA ASP A 178 -10.99 7.74 -15.99
C ASP A 178 -9.85 8.78 -15.97
N PRO A 179 -8.78 8.59 -15.18
CA PRO A 179 -7.72 9.59 -15.02
C PRO A 179 -6.84 9.79 -16.25
N GLN A 180 -6.83 8.84 -17.18
CA GLN A 180 -6.04 8.93 -18.41
C GLN A 180 -6.84 9.49 -19.58
N THR A 181 -8.07 9.01 -19.76
CA THR A 181 -8.90 9.32 -20.93
C THR A 181 -9.95 10.39 -20.66
N SER A 182 -10.20 10.73 -19.39
CA SER A 182 -11.29 11.61 -18.95
C SER A 182 -12.70 11.11 -19.30
N GLN A 183 -12.83 9.89 -19.84
CA GLN A 183 -14.12 9.28 -20.14
C GLN A 183 -14.88 8.94 -18.84
N PRO A 184 -16.21 8.89 -18.89
CA PRO A 184 -16.99 8.47 -17.73
C PRO A 184 -16.60 7.09 -17.24
N LEU A 185 -16.28 6.97 -15.94
CA LEU A 185 -16.07 5.72 -15.24
C LEU A 185 -17.27 5.49 -14.31
N GLN A 186 -18.24 4.72 -14.80
CA GLN A 186 -19.47 4.39 -14.10
C GLN A 186 -19.53 2.87 -13.90
N ARG A 187 -19.50 2.42 -12.62
CA ARG A 187 -19.29 0.99 -12.36
C ARG A 187 -19.80 0.56 -10.99
N LEU A 188 -20.32 -0.65 -10.94
CA LEU A 188 -20.54 -1.36 -9.68
C LEU A 188 -19.22 -1.96 -9.20
N VAL A 189 -18.86 -1.67 -7.98
CA VAL A 189 -17.66 -2.13 -7.30
C VAL A 189 -18.00 -2.63 -5.89
N PHE A 190 -17.04 -3.26 -5.20
CA PHE A 190 -17.25 -3.81 -3.87
C PHE A 190 -16.23 -3.23 -2.87
N ALA A 191 -16.70 -2.90 -1.67
CA ALA A 191 -15.90 -2.39 -0.55
C ALA A 191 -15.09 -3.53 0.10
N GLN A 192 -14.04 -4.00 -0.57
CA GLN A 192 -13.28 -5.19 -0.18
C GLN A 192 -11.99 -4.88 0.58
N ASP A 193 -11.62 -3.61 0.65
CA ASP A 193 -10.39 -3.21 1.31
C ASP A 193 -10.56 -1.92 2.14
N THR A 194 -9.54 -1.61 2.93
CA THR A 194 -9.43 -0.38 3.72
C THR A 194 -7.98 0.06 3.82
N GLY A 195 -7.75 1.29 4.24
CA GLY A 195 -6.42 1.82 4.53
C GLY A 195 -6.48 2.88 5.62
N SER A 196 -5.44 2.96 6.46
CA SER A 196 -5.40 3.90 7.58
C SER A 196 -5.48 5.38 7.17
N ALA A 197 -5.21 5.69 5.91
CA ALA A 197 -5.32 7.04 5.36
C ALA A 197 -6.65 7.24 4.59
N ILE A 198 -7.50 6.21 4.49
CA ILE A 198 -8.79 6.27 3.80
C ILE A 198 -9.84 6.51 4.87
N VAL A 199 -10.17 7.79 5.08
CA VAL A 199 -11.05 8.24 6.14
C VAL A 199 -12.19 9.07 5.55
N GLY A 200 -13.41 8.83 6.04
CA GLY A 200 -14.64 9.53 5.66
C GLY A 200 -15.46 8.85 4.56
N GLY A 201 -16.76 9.08 4.59
CA GLY A 201 -17.75 8.39 3.73
C GLY A 201 -17.73 8.79 2.25
N VAL A 202 -16.95 9.82 1.90
CA VAL A 202 -16.88 10.36 0.53
C VAL A 202 -15.56 10.04 -0.18
N ARG A 203 -14.74 9.16 0.40
CA ARG A 203 -13.47 8.73 -0.17
C ARG A 203 -13.48 7.25 -0.48
N ALA A 204 -13.00 6.91 -1.67
CA ALA A 204 -12.66 5.54 -2.05
C ALA A 204 -11.37 5.51 -2.85
N ASP A 205 -10.52 4.52 -2.60
CA ASP A 205 -9.34 4.26 -3.40
C ASP A 205 -9.65 3.07 -4.32
N TYR A 206 -9.54 3.28 -5.63
CA TYR A 206 -9.96 2.33 -6.66
C TYR A 206 -8.83 1.41 -7.05
N PHE A 207 -9.07 0.10 -7.07
CA PHE A 207 -8.08 -0.90 -7.45
C PHE A 207 -8.04 -1.08 -8.98
N TRP A 208 -7.05 -0.49 -9.63
CA TRP A 208 -6.83 -0.57 -11.07
C TRP A 208 -6.24 -1.92 -11.54
N GLY A 209 -5.67 -2.70 -10.61
CA GLY A 209 -4.98 -3.94 -10.91
C GLY A 209 -3.54 -3.94 -10.45
N THR A 210 -2.71 -4.75 -11.09
CA THR A 210 -1.27 -4.90 -10.78
C THR A 210 -0.42 -4.64 -12.03
N GLY A 211 0.86 -4.28 -11.83
CA GLY A 211 1.82 -3.98 -12.91
C GLY A 211 1.86 -2.49 -13.27
N ASP A 212 2.79 -2.15 -14.16
CA ASP A 212 3.17 -0.76 -14.43
C ASP A 212 2.02 0.08 -14.99
N LEU A 213 1.26 -0.45 -15.94
CA LEU A 213 0.11 0.25 -16.53
C LEU A 213 -0.96 0.59 -15.49
N ALA A 214 -1.26 -0.35 -14.60
CA ALA A 214 -2.21 -0.12 -13.52
C ALA A 214 -1.67 0.90 -12.51
N GLY A 215 -0.38 0.83 -12.20
CA GLY A 215 0.31 1.79 -11.33
C GLY A 215 0.32 3.20 -11.90
N ASP A 216 0.56 3.36 -13.20
CA ASP A 216 0.54 4.65 -13.88
C ASP A 216 -0.86 5.28 -13.88
N THR A 217 -1.89 4.45 -14.09
CA THR A 217 -3.29 4.91 -14.05
C THR A 217 -3.69 5.30 -12.63
N ALA A 218 -3.40 4.45 -11.65
CA ALA A 218 -3.67 4.72 -10.24
C ALA A 218 -2.98 5.98 -9.74
N GLY A 219 -1.71 6.19 -10.11
CA GLY A 219 -0.92 7.35 -9.72
C GLY A 219 -1.47 8.69 -10.23
N LYS A 220 -2.27 8.67 -11.30
CA LYS A 220 -2.94 9.86 -11.87
C LYS A 220 -4.34 10.10 -11.30
N MET A 221 -4.90 9.13 -10.55
CA MET A 221 -6.29 9.24 -10.11
C MET A 221 -6.45 10.24 -8.96
N LYS A 222 -7.06 11.37 -9.25
CA LYS A 222 -7.40 12.47 -8.31
C LYS A 222 -8.80 13.00 -8.58
N GLN A 223 -9.63 12.24 -9.29
CA GLN A 223 -10.93 12.67 -9.78
C GLN A 223 -11.95 12.74 -8.65
N THR A 224 -12.76 13.77 -8.66
CA THR A 224 -13.98 13.82 -7.88
C THR A 224 -15.05 12.93 -8.52
N GLY A 225 -15.98 12.45 -7.71
CA GLY A 225 -17.05 11.58 -8.18
C GLY A 225 -18.19 11.50 -7.19
N ARG A 226 -19.12 10.62 -7.49
CA ARG A 226 -20.24 10.26 -6.61
C ARG A 226 -20.20 8.78 -6.31
N MET A 227 -20.66 8.41 -5.14
CA MET A 227 -20.77 7.03 -4.69
C MET A 227 -22.16 6.79 -4.11
N TRP A 228 -22.73 5.64 -4.41
CA TRP A 228 -24.00 5.18 -3.85
C TRP A 228 -23.78 3.78 -3.28
N VAL A 229 -23.95 3.64 -1.97
CA VAL A 229 -23.92 2.33 -1.31
C VAL A 229 -25.26 1.66 -1.57
N ILE A 230 -25.24 0.42 -2.05
CA ILE A 230 -26.43 -0.37 -2.29
C ILE A 230 -26.67 -1.24 -1.07
N LEU A 231 -27.80 -1.02 -0.40
CA LEU A 231 -28.19 -1.74 0.79
C LEU A 231 -29.51 -2.45 0.57
N PRO A 232 -29.78 -3.57 1.26
CA PRO A 232 -31.09 -4.21 1.23
C PRO A 232 -32.21 -3.25 1.67
N ALA A 233 -33.37 -3.30 0.97
CA ALA A 233 -34.51 -2.45 1.31
C ALA A 233 -34.98 -2.63 2.76
N SER A 234 -34.81 -3.81 3.33
CA SER A 234 -35.13 -4.13 4.74
C SER A 234 -34.27 -3.36 5.77
N MET A 235 -33.21 -2.67 5.35
CA MET A 235 -32.41 -1.82 6.24
C MET A 235 -32.95 -0.40 6.35
N PHE A 236 -34.00 -0.07 5.59
CA PHE A 236 -34.69 1.21 5.66
C PHE A 236 -36.07 0.99 6.28
N PRO A 237 -36.45 1.79 7.29
CA PRO A 237 -37.77 1.71 7.91
C PRO A 237 -38.89 2.10 6.92
#